data_66a2c50fd032d008f1c71d6f1170b6e6
#
_entry.id   66a2c50fd032d008f1c71d6f1170b6e6
#
_cell.length_a   1.000
_cell.length_b   1.000
_cell.length_c   1.000
_cell.angle_alpha   90.00
_cell.angle_beta   90.00
_cell.angle_gamma   90.00
#
_symmetry.space_group_name_H-M   'P 1'
#
loop_
_entity.id
_entity.type
_entity.pdbx_description
1 polymer ?
#
loop_
_entity_poly.entity_id
_entity_poly.type
_entity_poly.pdbx_seq_one_letter_code
_entity_poly.pdbx_strand_id
1 'polypeptide(L)'
;MSAAFVFQMYLMLVVFGLLFLPWALIGRRGAYLAVRSYAYWVRWSARWMVGLRSEIRGIIPEGEVLIAAKHQSFFDAILIVSAVPKPKFIMKNSLKYAPVLGWFGLRIGCICVERGKRTQAIKSMVAAVNSGNSPAGQLIIYPQGTRI
;
A
#
# COMPACT_ATOMS: atom_id res chain seq x y z
N MET A 1 -18.64 7.96 -3.50
CA MET A 1 -17.91 7.45 -4.69
C MET A 1 -18.91 6.81 -5.65
N SER A 2 -18.74 6.99 -6.97
CA SER A 2 -19.58 6.31 -7.95
C SER A 2 -19.37 4.80 -7.89
N ALA A 3 -20.45 4.01 -7.97
CA ALA A 3 -20.38 2.54 -7.99
C ALA A 3 -19.51 2.03 -9.16
N ALA A 4 -19.59 2.69 -10.31
CA ALA A 4 -18.77 2.38 -11.48
C ALA A 4 -17.26 2.57 -11.19
N PHE A 5 -16.88 3.62 -10.47
CA PHE A 5 -15.49 3.83 -10.06
C PHE A 5 -14.99 2.73 -9.12
N VAL A 6 -15.80 2.34 -8.14
CA VAL A 6 -15.43 1.27 -7.21
C VAL A 6 -15.29 -0.07 -7.95
N PHE A 7 -16.23 -0.37 -8.82
CA PHE A 7 -16.19 -1.60 -9.63
C PHE A 7 -14.93 -1.67 -10.51
N GLN A 8 -14.64 -0.61 -11.28
CA GLN A 8 -13.44 -0.60 -12.14
C GLN A 8 -12.15 -0.66 -11.31
N MET A 9 -12.12 -0.05 -10.14
CA MET A 9 -10.97 -0.09 -9.26
C MET A 9 -10.61 -1.52 -8.82
N TYR A 10 -11.61 -2.32 -8.41
CA TYR A 10 -11.39 -3.73 -8.07
C TYR A 10 -11.09 -4.60 -9.29
N LEU A 11 -11.76 -4.36 -10.41
CA LEU A 11 -11.46 -5.05 -11.67
C LEU A 11 -10.01 -4.82 -12.09
N MET A 12 -9.56 -3.59 -12.08
CA MET A 12 -8.19 -3.23 -12.46
C MET A 12 -7.14 -3.71 -11.46
N LEU A 13 -7.50 -3.88 -10.18
CA LEU A 13 -6.63 -4.53 -9.21
C LEU A 13 -6.28 -5.96 -9.65
N VAL A 14 -7.27 -6.71 -10.10
CA VAL A 14 -7.07 -8.07 -10.62
C VAL A 14 -6.29 -8.05 -11.93
N VAL A 15 -6.65 -7.17 -12.86
CA VAL A 15 -5.98 -7.05 -14.18
C VAL A 15 -4.49 -6.72 -14.00
N PHE A 16 -4.15 -5.71 -13.22
CA PHE A 16 -2.75 -5.36 -12.95
C PHE A 16 -2.03 -6.47 -12.18
N GLY A 17 -2.71 -7.11 -11.23
CA GLY A 17 -2.17 -8.25 -10.50
C GLY A 17 -1.77 -9.40 -11.44
N LEU A 18 -2.64 -9.77 -12.36
CA LEU A 18 -2.36 -10.85 -13.33
C LEU A 18 -1.31 -10.42 -14.37
N LEU A 19 -1.42 -9.20 -14.90
CA LEU A 19 -0.50 -8.67 -15.90
C LEU A 19 0.95 -8.64 -15.40
N PHE A 20 1.16 -8.17 -14.17
CA PHE A 20 2.49 -8.03 -13.57
C PHE A 20 2.95 -9.27 -12.80
N LEU A 21 2.11 -10.30 -12.68
CA LEU A 21 2.42 -11.51 -11.92
C LEU A 21 3.76 -12.16 -12.34
N PRO A 22 4.08 -12.36 -13.64
CA PRO A 22 5.36 -12.96 -14.04
C PRO A 22 6.56 -12.18 -13.49
N TRP A 23 6.57 -10.87 -13.63
CA TRP A 23 7.65 -10.01 -13.12
C TRP A 23 7.72 -9.98 -11.60
N ALA A 24 6.58 -10.00 -10.93
CA ALA A 24 6.51 -10.03 -9.48
C ALA A 24 6.96 -11.37 -8.89
N LEU A 25 6.81 -12.48 -9.61
CA LEU A 25 7.35 -13.78 -9.24
C LEU A 25 8.88 -13.80 -9.34
N ILE A 26 9.45 -13.21 -10.39
CA ILE A 26 10.90 -13.13 -10.59
C ILE A 26 11.56 -12.26 -9.50
N GLY A 27 10.94 -11.13 -9.14
CA GLY A 27 11.53 -10.24 -8.16
C GLY A 27 10.61 -9.17 -7.59
N ARG A 28 11.03 -8.61 -6.44
CA ARG A 28 10.29 -7.54 -5.75
C ARG A 28 10.11 -6.28 -6.60
N ARG A 29 11.04 -6.00 -7.53
CA ARG A 29 10.90 -4.86 -8.46
C ARG A 29 9.65 -4.95 -9.30
N GLY A 30 9.29 -6.14 -9.77
CA GLY A 30 8.03 -6.37 -10.49
C GLY A 30 6.80 -6.11 -9.62
N ALA A 31 6.84 -6.52 -8.35
CA ALA A 31 5.76 -6.24 -7.42
C ALA A 31 5.59 -4.73 -7.15
N TYR A 32 6.68 -3.99 -6.94
CA TYR A 32 6.62 -2.53 -6.81
C TYR A 32 6.09 -1.86 -8.07
N LEU A 33 6.51 -2.32 -9.24
CA LEU A 33 6.02 -1.79 -10.52
C LEU A 33 4.51 -2.00 -10.66
N ALA A 34 4.01 -3.19 -10.34
CA ALA A 34 2.58 -3.50 -10.36
C ALA A 34 1.77 -2.58 -9.44
N VAL A 35 2.19 -2.48 -8.18
CA VAL A 35 1.48 -1.69 -7.16
C VAL A 35 1.48 -0.20 -7.51
N ARG A 36 2.60 0.33 -8.01
CA ARG A 36 2.69 1.73 -8.45
C ARG A 36 1.87 2.00 -9.71
N SER A 37 1.94 1.13 -10.70
CA SER A 37 1.15 1.28 -11.94
C SER A 37 -0.35 1.27 -11.65
N TYR A 38 -0.79 0.37 -10.76
CA TYR A 38 -2.16 0.35 -10.27
C TYR A 38 -2.53 1.65 -9.54
N ALA A 39 -1.66 2.17 -8.68
CA ALA A 39 -1.91 3.42 -7.95
C ALA A 39 -2.03 4.61 -8.90
N TYR A 40 -1.20 4.70 -9.93
CA TYR A 40 -1.31 5.73 -10.97
C TYR A 40 -2.61 5.60 -11.76
N TRP A 41 -3.00 4.38 -12.12
CA TRP A 41 -4.28 4.12 -12.78
C TRP A 41 -5.46 4.60 -11.94
N VAL A 42 -5.49 4.24 -10.65
CA VAL A 42 -6.57 4.66 -9.75
C VAL A 42 -6.64 6.18 -9.61
N ARG A 43 -5.50 6.87 -9.50
CA ARG A 43 -5.46 8.35 -9.45
C ARG A 43 -5.96 8.97 -10.75
N TRP A 44 -5.55 8.42 -11.88
CA TRP A 44 -6.00 8.90 -13.20
C TRP A 44 -7.50 8.69 -13.37
N SER A 45 -8.01 7.50 -13.12
CA SER A 45 -9.43 7.19 -13.26
C SER A 45 -10.30 7.95 -12.24
N ALA A 46 -9.82 8.18 -11.03
CA ALA A 46 -10.51 9.01 -10.04
C ALA A 46 -10.73 10.44 -10.53
N ARG A 47 -9.73 11.02 -11.22
CA ARG A 47 -9.86 12.35 -11.80
C ARG A 47 -10.97 12.43 -12.83
N TRP A 48 -11.08 11.44 -13.71
CA TRP A 48 -12.02 11.46 -14.84
C TRP A 48 -13.42 10.96 -14.47
N MET A 49 -13.52 9.94 -13.62
CA MET A 49 -14.81 9.31 -13.29
C MET A 49 -15.55 10.00 -12.15
N VAL A 50 -14.82 10.53 -11.17
CA VAL A 50 -15.42 11.15 -9.97
C VAL A 50 -14.93 12.57 -9.69
N GLY A 51 -14.13 13.15 -10.57
CA GLY A 51 -13.62 14.51 -10.43
C GLY A 51 -12.61 14.70 -9.30
N LEU A 52 -12.12 13.61 -8.69
CA LEU A 52 -11.19 13.67 -7.58
C LEU A 52 -9.77 13.94 -8.07
N ARG A 53 -9.32 15.17 -7.89
CA ARG A 53 -7.95 15.57 -8.20
C ARG A 53 -7.05 15.42 -6.98
N SER A 54 -5.85 14.93 -7.19
CA SER A 54 -4.85 14.76 -6.13
C SER A 54 -3.53 15.35 -6.55
N GLU A 55 -2.88 16.04 -5.62
CA GLU A 55 -1.57 16.64 -5.82
C GLU A 55 -0.63 16.20 -4.69
N ILE A 56 0.62 15.91 -5.03
CA ILE A 56 1.66 15.58 -4.07
C ILE A 56 2.62 16.77 -4.03
N ARG A 57 2.76 17.38 -2.86
CA ARG A 57 3.64 18.53 -2.65
C ARG A 57 4.72 18.19 -1.63
N GLY A 58 5.90 18.76 -1.80
CA GLY A 58 7.02 18.61 -0.90
C GLY A 58 8.07 17.61 -1.40
N ILE A 59 9.09 17.41 -0.59
CA ILE A 59 10.19 16.50 -0.89
C ILE A 59 9.76 15.08 -0.54
N ILE A 60 9.86 14.17 -1.50
CA ILE A 60 9.56 12.76 -1.28
C ILE A 60 10.77 12.11 -0.59
N PRO A 61 10.56 11.50 0.59
CA PRO A 61 11.67 10.87 1.30
C PRO A 61 12.16 9.62 0.57
N GLU A 62 13.47 9.48 0.51
CA GLU A 62 14.16 8.32 -0.04
C GLU A 62 14.84 7.51 1.08
N GLY A 63 15.25 6.28 0.77
CA GLY A 63 15.94 5.41 1.72
C GLY A 63 15.02 4.76 2.75
N GLU A 64 15.57 4.40 3.90
CA GLU A 64 14.84 3.76 4.99
C GLU A 64 14.32 4.83 5.96
N VAL A 65 13.06 5.15 5.83
CA VAL A 65 12.38 6.15 6.67
C VAL A 65 11.02 5.65 7.15
N LEU A 66 10.60 6.18 8.28
CA LEU A 66 9.26 5.98 8.83
C LEU A 66 8.38 7.17 8.46
N ILE A 67 7.29 6.92 7.76
CA ILE A 67 6.32 7.94 7.36
C ILE A 67 5.06 7.77 8.19
N ALA A 68 4.79 8.74 9.06
CA ALA A 68 3.54 8.81 9.81
C ALA A 68 2.50 9.61 9.00
N ALA A 69 1.42 8.97 8.60
CA ALA A 69 0.37 9.58 7.80
C ALA A 69 -0.98 9.55 8.51
N LYS A 70 -1.83 10.53 8.23
CA LYS A 70 -3.22 10.52 8.67
C LYS A 70 -4.03 9.61 7.76
N HIS A 71 -4.87 8.72 8.33
CA HIS A 71 -5.70 7.80 7.56
C HIS A 71 -7.15 8.24 7.55
N GLN A 72 -7.61 8.79 6.45
CA GLN A 72 -8.99 9.27 6.27
C GLN A 72 -9.78 8.38 5.31
N SER A 73 -9.11 7.85 4.28
CA SER A 73 -9.75 7.05 3.24
C SER A 73 -8.82 5.97 2.69
N PHE A 74 -9.37 5.06 1.90
CA PHE A 74 -8.57 4.10 1.14
C PHE A 74 -7.62 4.82 0.14
N PHE A 75 -8.03 5.98 -0.35
CA PHE A 75 -7.29 6.74 -1.34
C PHE A 75 -5.95 7.29 -0.82
N ASP A 76 -5.81 7.46 0.50
CA ASP A 76 -4.54 7.90 1.12
C ASP A 76 -3.42 6.91 0.85
N ALA A 77 -3.71 5.60 0.95
CA ALA A 77 -2.74 4.55 0.63
C ALA A 77 -2.34 4.59 -0.85
N ILE A 78 -3.29 4.82 -1.75
CA ILE A 78 -3.04 4.99 -3.19
C ILE A 78 -2.13 6.18 -3.47
N LEU A 79 -2.37 7.32 -2.81
CA LEU A 79 -1.53 8.52 -2.95
C LEU A 79 -0.09 8.24 -2.51
N ILE A 80 0.09 7.65 -1.33
CA ILE A 80 1.41 7.34 -0.80
C ILE A 80 2.14 6.35 -1.70
N VAL A 81 1.48 5.26 -2.13
CA VAL A 81 2.06 4.27 -3.04
C VAL A 81 2.51 4.89 -4.35
N SER A 82 1.75 5.85 -4.88
CA SER A 82 2.13 6.53 -6.13
C SER A 82 3.30 7.50 -5.95
N ALA A 83 3.51 8.01 -4.73
CA ALA A 83 4.53 9.01 -4.42
C ALA A 83 5.87 8.40 -4.07
N VAL A 84 5.90 7.46 -3.12
CA VAL A 84 7.18 6.95 -2.58
C VAL A 84 7.74 5.78 -3.40
N PRO A 85 9.07 5.65 -3.48
CA PRO A 85 9.72 4.64 -4.34
C PRO A 85 9.47 3.20 -3.91
N LYS A 86 9.54 2.91 -2.59
CA LYS A 86 9.45 1.56 -2.04
C LYS A 86 8.52 1.53 -0.80
N PRO A 87 7.21 1.78 -0.99
CA PRO A 87 6.26 1.84 0.12
C PRO A 87 6.06 0.48 0.77
N LYS A 88 6.07 0.45 2.09
CA LYS A 88 5.70 -0.69 2.93
C LYS A 88 4.67 -0.23 3.94
N PHE A 89 3.61 -0.99 4.15
CA PHE A 89 2.55 -0.62 5.07
C PHE A 89 2.48 -1.57 6.26
N ILE A 90 2.04 -1.04 7.39
CA ILE A 90 1.52 -1.85 8.47
C ILE A 90 0.05 -2.10 8.19
N MET A 91 -0.30 -3.32 7.87
CA MET A 91 -1.66 -3.70 7.47
C MET A 91 -2.30 -4.66 8.48
N LYS A 92 -3.63 -4.71 8.48
CA LYS A 92 -4.38 -5.66 9.30
C LYS A 92 -4.07 -7.08 8.86
N ASN A 93 -3.87 -8.00 9.80
CA ASN A 93 -3.53 -9.39 9.53
C ASN A 93 -4.52 -10.10 8.58
N SER A 94 -5.80 -9.76 8.62
CA SER A 94 -6.80 -10.31 7.69
C SER A 94 -6.56 -9.93 6.22
N LEU A 95 -5.87 -8.82 5.94
CA LEU A 95 -5.61 -8.39 4.56
C LEU A 95 -4.59 -9.27 3.83
N LYS A 96 -3.79 -10.06 4.54
CA LYS A 96 -2.88 -11.03 3.91
C LYS A 96 -3.60 -12.11 3.11
N TYR A 97 -4.86 -12.38 3.47
CA TYR A 97 -5.71 -13.36 2.77
C TYR A 97 -6.51 -12.75 1.60
N ALA A 98 -6.48 -11.43 1.44
CA ALA A 98 -7.14 -10.79 0.32
C ALA A 98 -6.44 -11.17 -0.99
N PRO A 99 -7.17 -11.71 -1.99
CA PRO A 99 -6.58 -12.03 -3.28
C PRO A 99 -5.90 -10.80 -3.89
N VAL A 100 -4.79 -11.01 -4.59
CA VAL A 100 -3.96 -9.97 -5.22
C VAL A 100 -3.36 -9.00 -4.19
N LEU A 101 -4.20 -8.24 -3.47
CA LEU A 101 -3.75 -7.22 -2.50
C LEU A 101 -2.85 -7.80 -1.41
N GLY A 102 -3.23 -8.93 -0.82
CA GLY A 102 -2.46 -9.58 0.25
C GLY A 102 -1.12 -10.11 -0.27
N TRP A 103 -1.14 -10.81 -1.38
CA TRP A 103 0.08 -11.37 -1.96
C TRP A 103 1.09 -10.30 -2.38
N PHE A 104 0.64 -9.27 -3.13
CA PHE A 104 1.51 -8.15 -3.52
C PHE A 104 1.99 -7.36 -2.31
N GLY A 105 1.11 -7.13 -1.30
CA GLY A 105 1.48 -6.47 -0.06
C GLY A 105 2.62 -7.19 0.67
N LEU A 106 2.51 -8.50 0.85
CA LEU A 106 3.57 -9.31 1.44
C LEU A 106 4.85 -9.28 0.60
N ARG A 107 4.71 -9.33 -0.72
CA ARG A 107 5.85 -9.32 -1.65
C ARG A 107 6.66 -8.03 -1.59
N ILE A 108 6.02 -6.88 -1.40
CA ILE A 108 6.70 -5.58 -1.20
C ILE A 108 7.18 -5.35 0.23
N GLY A 109 6.91 -6.26 1.17
CA GLY A 109 7.40 -6.20 2.55
C GLY A 109 6.45 -5.51 3.53
N CYS A 110 5.15 -5.48 3.26
CA CYS A 110 4.16 -5.02 4.25
C CYS A 110 4.16 -5.91 5.50
N ILE A 111 3.96 -5.30 6.65
CA ILE A 111 3.96 -5.95 7.95
C ILE A 111 2.51 -6.15 8.41
N CYS A 112 2.14 -7.41 8.66
CA CYS A 112 0.80 -7.74 9.15
C CYS A 112 0.76 -7.69 10.67
N VAL A 113 -0.23 -6.98 11.22
CA VAL A 113 -0.45 -6.87 12.66
C VAL A 113 -1.90 -7.15 13.04
N GLU A 114 -2.10 -7.74 14.22
CA GLU A 114 -3.43 -7.88 14.81
C GLU A 114 -3.85 -6.56 15.48
N ARG A 115 -4.91 -5.95 14.97
CA ARG A 115 -5.51 -4.76 15.58
C ARG A 115 -6.37 -5.19 16.78
N GLY A 116 -6.26 -4.46 17.88
CA GLY A 116 -7.02 -4.74 19.11
C GLY A 116 -6.14 -5.01 20.33
N LYS A 117 -4.93 -5.50 20.12
CA LYS A 117 -3.93 -5.66 21.18
C LYS A 117 -2.77 -4.70 20.92
N ARG A 118 -2.97 -3.42 21.27
CA ARG A 118 -2.08 -2.30 20.93
C ARG A 118 -0.60 -2.59 21.25
N THR A 119 -0.33 -3.09 22.46
CA THR A 119 1.03 -3.41 22.91
C THR A 119 1.65 -4.57 22.10
N GLN A 120 0.86 -5.60 21.78
CA GLN A 120 1.32 -6.74 21.01
C GLN A 120 1.56 -6.37 19.54
N ALA A 121 0.71 -5.52 18.95
CA ALA A 121 0.90 -4.99 17.60
C ALA A 121 2.19 -4.19 17.49
N ILE A 122 2.49 -3.32 18.47
CA ILE A 122 3.75 -2.55 18.52
C ILE A 122 4.95 -3.49 18.65
N LYS A 123 4.90 -4.46 19.55
CA LYS A 123 5.98 -5.45 19.72
C LYS A 123 6.24 -6.24 18.44
N SER A 124 5.20 -6.73 17.79
CA SER A 124 5.30 -7.46 16.51
C SER A 124 5.88 -6.59 15.39
N MET A 125 5.49 -5.31 15.33
CA MET A 125 6.03 -4.35 14.39
C MET A 125 7.52 -4.10 14.61
N VAL A 126 7.93 -3.83 15.85
CA VAL A 126 9.34 -3.60 16.21
C VAL A 126 10.18 -4.84 15.92
N ALA A 127 9.68 -6.05 16.29
CA ALA A 127 10.34 -7.29 15.99
C ALA A 127 10.52 -7.53 14.48
N ALA A 128 9.48 -7.23 13.67
CA ALA A 128 9.54 -7.38 12.22
C ALA A 128 10.53 -6.41 11.57
N VAL A 129 10.62 -5.17 12.08
CA VAL A 129 11.61 -4.18 11.61
C VAL A 129 13.03 -4.61 12.00
N ASN A 130 13.23 -5.07 13.25
CA ASN A 130 14.54 -5.44 13.77
C ASN A 130 15.06 -6.80 13.24
N SER A 131 14.19 -7.64 12.69
CA SER A 131 14.59 -8.97 12.17
C SER A 131 15.54 -8.90 10.97
N GLY A 132 15.73 -7.74 10.37
CA GLY A 132 16.56 -7.55 9.16
C GLY A 132 16.00 -8.21 7.90
N ASN A 133 14.90 -8.95 7.99
CA ASN A 133 14.26 -9.64 6.87
C ASN A 133 13.33 -8.73 6.04
N SER A 134 13.04 -7.53 6.54
CA SER A 134 12.24 -6.55 5.80
C SER A 134 13.11 -5.85 4.75
N PRO A 135 12.67 -5.78 3.49
CA PRO A 135 13.42 -5.05 2.48
C PRO A 135 13.54 -3.57 2.85
N ALA A 136 14.66 -2.95 2.48
CA ALA A 136 14.84 -1.51 2.63
C ALA A 136 13.72 -0.73 1.93
N GLY A 137 13.23 0.34 2.53
CA GLY A 137 12.17 1.17 1.94
C GLY A 137 11.44 2.04 2.96
N GLN A 138 10.42 2.75 2.49
CA GLN A 138 9.63 3.68 3.30
C GLN A 138 8.52 2.94 4.03
N LEU A 139 8.62 2.85 5.35
CA LEU A 139 7.59 2.23 6.20
C LEU A 139 6.50 3.25 6.54
N ILE A 140 5.29 2.99 6.11
CA ILE A 140 4.13 3.85 6.34
C ILE A 140 3.32 3.32 7.52
N ILE A 141 3.08 4.20 8.49
CA ILE A 141 2.19 3.94 9.63
C ILE A 141 1.04 4.94 9.65
N TYR A 142 -0.09 4.46 10.12
CA TYR A 142 -1.25 5.29 10.45
C TYR A 142 -1.43 5.29 11.97
N PRO A 143 -0.88 6.30 12.69
CA PRO A 143 -0.82 6.29 14.17
C PRO A 143 -2.19 6.17 14.84
N GLN A 144 -3.23 6.63 14.17
CA GLN A 144 -4.60 6.58 14.67
C GLN A 144 -5.18 5.15 14.67
N GLY A 145 -4.63 4.24 13.86
CA GLY A 145 -5.06 2.84 13.79
C GLY A 145 -6.45 2.63 13.15
N THR A 146 -7.19 3.69 12.89
CA THR A 146 -8.51 3.68 12.26
C THR A 146 -8.71 4.92 11.41
N ARG A 147 -9.74 4.90 10.56
CA ARG A 147 -10.17 6.08 9.78
C ARG A 147 -10.95 7.02 10.69
N ILE A 148 -10.68 8.31 10.61
CA ILE A 148 -11.38 9.37 11.34
C ILE A 148 -12.00 10.32 10.32
#